data_d5092793f70d41fdec697b1de3b05caf
#
_entry.id   d5092793f70d41fdec697b1de3b05caf
#
_cell.length_a   1.000
_cell.length_b   1.000
_cell.length_c   1.000
_cell.angle_alpha   90.00
_cell.angle_beta   90.00
_cell.angle_gamma   90.00
#
_symmetry.space_group_name_H-M   'P 1'
#
loop_
_entity.id
_entity.type
_entity.pdbx_description
1 polymer ?
#
loop_
_entity_poly.entity_id
_entity_poly.type
_entity_poly.pdbx_seq_one_letter_code
_entity_poly.pdbx_strand_id
1 'polypeptide(L)'
;MSARTMRLATTFSLIALASLLSGCDLVTLNASGDIARQQGDLIVVSTVLMLLIVVPVMVLTGWFAWHYRASNKRATYSPEWHHSTQLELVIWSAPLLIIIALGAVTWISTHTLDPFRKLDRLDAARSVPADVKPLKVQVVALDWKWLFIYPDYGIATINELAAPVDVPIEFQLTASTVMNTFYVPTLAGMIYTMPAMETRLHAVINKVGDYEGLSAHYSGAGFSDMRFRFKGMDGAAFDQWVAEVRATPAELSRDEYLKLERPSVKEAARRYGRVVEGLYDAALNLCVDKTKMCMRDMMAIDARGGMGLANVYNVAHLSHDAERRRGHDLPPADSYVTSLCTVPADAYMSPVDPPSYGRVRLAP
;
A
#
# COMPACT_ATOMS: atom_id res chain seq x y z
N MET A 1 -16.45 -26.36 -48.99
CA MET A 1 -17.04 -26.10 -47.69
C MET A 1 -18.14 -25.07 -47.86
N SER A 2 -19.36 -25.39 -47.43
CA SER A 2 -20.52 -24.49 -47.55
C SER A 2 -20.29 -23.21 -46.67
N ALA A 3 -20.75 -22.07 -47.15
CA ALA A 3 -20.68 -20.82 -46.37
C ALA A 3 -21.35 -20.93 -44.96
N ARG A 4 -22.27 -21.85 -44.78
CA ARG A 4 -22.90 -22.21 -43.49
C ARG A 4 -21.91 -22.93 -42.55
N THR A 5 -21.09 -23.88 -43.04
CA THR A 5 -20.10 -24.58 -42.20
C THR A 5 -18.97 -23.68 -41.77
N MET A 6 -18.59 -22.71 -42.59
CA MET A 6 -17.57 -21.73 -42.25
C MET A 6 -18.04 -20.70 -41.16
N ARG A 7 -19.33 -20.27 -41.24
CA ARG A 7 -19.94 -19.43 -40.20
C ARG A 7 -20.11 -20.13 -38.85
N LEU A 8 -20.49 -21.41 -38.89
CA LEU A 8 -20.58 -22.25 -37.68
C LEU A 8 -19.21 -22.48 -37.03
N ALA A 9 -18.18 -22.74 -37.82
CA ALA A 9 -16.81 -22.90 -37.31
C ALA A 9 -16.25 -21.63 -36.71
N THR A 10 -16.50 -20.45 -37.33
CA THR A 10 -16.07 -19.16 -36.77
C THR A 10 -16.83 -18.79 -35.48
N THR A 11 -18.15 -19.03 -35.40
CA THR A 11 -18.90 -18.82 -34.16
C THR A 11 -18.45 -19.76 -33.04
N PHE A 12 -18.19 -21.03 -33.35
CA PHE A 12 -17.68 -21.99 -32.36
C PHE A 12 -16.28 -21.64 -31.88
N SER A 13 -15.40 -21.19 -32.79
CA SER A 13 -14.06 -20.73 -32.46
C SER A 13 -14.09 -19.46 -31.58
N LEU A 14 -15.00 -18.53 -31.83
CA LEU A 14 -15.20 -17.30 -31.01
C LEU A 14 -15.76 -17.64 -29.61
N ILE A 15 -16.70 -18.58 -29.50
CA ILE A 15 -17.24 -19.03 -28.22
C ILE A 15 -16.16 -19.77 -27.42
N ALA A 16 -15.36 -20.65 -28.07
CA ALA A 16 -14.25 -21.32 -27.42
C ALA A 16 -13.17 -20.36 -26.94
N LEU A 17 -12.84 -19.33 -27.74
CA LEU A 17 -11.90 -18.27 -27.35
C LEU A 17 -12.43 -17.44 -26.18
N ALA A 18 -13.72 -17.10 -26.18
CA ALA A 18 -14.37 -16.39 -25.08
C ALA A 18 -14.40 -17.22 -23.78
N SER A 19 -14.55 -18.54 -23.88
CA SER A 19 -14.52 -19.47 -22.74
C SER A 19 -13.13 -19.59 -22.14
N LEU A 20 -12.06 -19.43 -22.92
CA LEU A 20 -10.68 -19.43 -22.45
C LEU A 20 -10.31 -18.15 -21.66
N LEU A 21 -11.05 -17.06 -21.85
CA LEU A 21 -10.89 -15.80 -21.11
C LEU A 21 -11.57 -15.81 -19.72
N SER A 22 -12.43 -16.79 -19.44
CA SER A 22 -13.18 -16.89 -18.18
C SER A 22 -12.38 -17.47 -17.00
N GLY A 23 -11.10 -17.78 -17.19
CA GLY A 23 -10.24 -18.42 -16.16
C GLY A 23 -9.54 -17.48 -15.19
N CYS A 24 -9.76 -16.17 -15.23
CA CYS A 24 -9.15 -15.22 -14.30
C CYS A 24 -10.10 -14.95 -13.12
N ASP A 25 -9.77 -15.50 -11.95
CA ASP A 25 -10.37 -15.04 -10.69
C ASP A 25 -9.83 -13.63 -10.39
N LEU A 26 -10.61 -12.62 -10.76
CA LEU A 26 -10.29 -11.23 -10.48
C LEU A 26 -10.58 -10.93 -9.01
N VAL A 27 -9.60 -11.19 -8.16
CA VAL A 27 -9.65 -11.02 -6.70
C VAL A 27 -10.28 -9.69 -6.28
N THR A 28 -9.97 -8.60 -6.99
CA THR A 28 -10.50 -7.26 -6.74
C THR A 28 -12.02 -7.16 -6.98
N LEU A 29 -12.57 -7.93 -7.93
CA LEU A 29 -14.03 -7.95 -8.20
C LEU A 29 -14.77 -8.97 -7.32
N ASN A 30 -14.05 -9.94 -6.71
CA ASN A 30 -14.60 -10.90 -5.77
C ASN A 30 -14.07 -10.64 -4.34
N ALA A 31 -14.16 -9.40 -3.91
CA ALA A 31 -13.64 -8.96 -2.62
C ALA A 31 -14.37 -9.59 -1.45
N SER A 32 -13.62 -9.84 -0.36
CA SER A 32 -14.13 -10.40 0.89
C SER A 32 -14.30 -9.36 1.99
N GLY A 33 -13.71 -8.16 1.83
CA GLY A 33 -13.89 -7.01 2.70
C GLY A 33 -14.77 -5.93 2.08
N ASP A 34 -15.45 -5.13 2.89
CA ASP A 34 -16.36 -4.10 2.42
C ASP A 34 -15.65 -2.98 1.63
N ILE A 35 -14.48 -2.54 2.10
CA ILE A 35 -13.69 -1.50 1.41
C ILE A 35 -13.25 -1.98 0.02
N ALA A 36 -12.69 -3.20 -0.07
CA ALA A 36 -12.27 -3.75 -1.36
C ALA A 36 -13.47 -3.96 -2.30
N ARG A 37 -14.65 -4.30 -1.79
CA ARG A 37 -15.89 -4.41 -2.58
C ARG A 37 -16.29 -3.06 -3.17
N GLN A 38 -16.30 -2.00 -2.35
CA GLN A 38 -16.58 -0.65 -2.83
C GLN A 38 -15.60 -0.20 -3.91
N GLN A 39 -14.31 -0.53 -3.76
CA GLN A 39 -13.29 -0.26 -4.78
C GLN A 39 -13.56 -1.06 -6.08
N GLY A 40 -13.99 -2.31 -5.96
CA GLY A 40 -14.42 -3.12 -7.11
C GLY A 40 -15.61 -2.48 -7.84
N ASP A 41 -16.63 -2.01 -7.12
CA ASP A 41 -17.77 -1.32 -7.68
C ASP A 41 -17.37 -0.03 -8.42
N LEU A 42 -16.42 0.73 -7.87
CA LEU A 42 -15.85 1.91 -8.53
C LEU A 42 -15.15 1.57 -9.84
N ILE A 43 -14.39 0.47 -9.87
CA ILE A 43 -13.74 -0.01 -11.10
C ILE A 43 -14.79 -0.33 -12.16
N VAL A 44 -15.86 -1.03 -11.78
CA VAL A 44 -16.95 -1.37 -12.71
C VAL A 44 -17.65 -0.11 -13.24
N VAL A 45 -18.05 0.81 -12.35
CA VAL A 45 -18.72 2.07 -12.73
C VAL A 45 -17.82 2.90 -13.65
N SER A 46 -16.57 3.09 -13.29
CA SER A 46 -15.62 3.86 -14.10
C SER A 46 -15.37 3.21 -15.46
N THR A 47 -15.26 1.88 -15.51
CA THR A 47 -15.08 1.13 -16.75
C THR A 47 -16.30 1.27 -17.66
N VAL A 48 -17.52 1.16 -17.12
CA VAL A 48 -18.77 1.34 -17.89
C VAL A 48 -18.83 2.75 -18.48
N LEU A 49 -18.56 3.78 -17.68
CA LEU A 49 -18.55 5.18 -18.15
C LEU A 49 -17.52 5.40 -19.26
N MET A 50 -16.33 4.80 -19.13
CA MET A 50 -15.29 4.87 -20.17
C MET A 50 -15.69 4.13 -21.45
N LEU A 51 -16.25 2.94 -21.32
CA LEU A 51 -16.68 2.11 -22.47
C LEU A 51 -17.83 2.77 -23.25
N LEU A 52 -18.64 3.61 -22.61
CA LEU A 52 -19.72 4.35 -23.26
C LEU A 52 -19.21 5.30 -24.37
N ILE A 53 -17.95 5.74 -24.28
CA ILE A 53 -17.29 6.50 -25.36
C ILE A 53 -16.47 5.56 -26.25
N VAL A 54 -15.65 4.71 -25.66
CA VAL A 54 -14.67 3.89 -26.39
C VAL A 54 -15.36 2.95 -27.38
N VAL A 55 -16.42 2.25 -26.96
CA VAL A 55 -17.10 1.28 -27.83
C VAL A 55 -17.75 1.95 -29.05
N PRO A 56 -18.56 3.04 -28.93
CA PRO A 56 -19.07 3.75 -30.12
C PRO A 56 -17.97 4.23 -31.07
N VAL A 57 -16.87 4.79 -30.53
CA VAL A 57 -15.76 5.25 -31.37
C VAL A 57 -15.11 4.08 -32.13
N MET A 58 -14.86 2.96 -31.48
CA MET A 58 -14.32 1.76 -32.12
C MET A 58 -15.26 1.22 -33.22
N VAL A 59 -16.56 1.14 -32.90
CA VAL A 59 -17.58 0.69 -33.86
C VAL A 59 -17.66 1.62 -35.07
N LEU A 60 -17.71 2.93 -34.82
CA LEU A 60 -17.74 3.93 -35.90
C LEU A 60 -16.48 3.90 -36.74
N THR A 61 -15.31 3.75 -36.11
CA THR A 61 -14.04 3.63 -36.83
C THR A 61 -14.03 2.41 -37.77
N GLY A 62 -14.41 1.26 -37.26
CA GLY A 62 -14.52 0.03 -38.06
C GLY A 62 -15.58 0.15 -39.16
N TRP A 63 -16.72 0.77 -38.86
CA TRP A 63 -17.78 0.98 -39.84
C TRP A 63 -17.35 1.96 -40.94
N PHE A 64 -16.75 3.09 -40.60
CA PHE A 64 -16.26 4.05 -41.59
C PHE A 64 -15.16 3.45 -42.46
N ALA A 65 -14.19 2.73 -41.89
CA ALA A 65 -13.17 2.02 -42.65
C ALA A 65 -13.78 1.03 -43.65
N TRP A 66 -14.83 0.32 -43.26
CA TRP A 66 -15.54 -0.62 -44.13
C TRP A 66 -16.46 0.10 -45.14
N HIS A 67 -17.18 1.15 -44.73
CA HIS A 67 -18.15 1.89 -45.57
C HIS A 67 -17.42 2.71 -46.66
N TYR A 68 -16.36 3.42 -46.31
CA TYR A 68 -15.61 4.30 -47.22
C TYR A 68 -14.42 3.61 -47.92
N ARG A 69 -14.35 2.27 -47.89
CA ARG A 69 -13.31 1.53 -48.58
C ARG A 69 -13.35 1.80 -50.09
N ALA A 70 -12.19 1.82 -50.78
CA ALA A 70 -12.04 2.13 -52.20
C ALA A 70 -12.93 1.30 -53.14
N SER A 71 -13.28 0.05 -52.75
CA SER A 71 -14.19 -0.82 -53.54
C SER A 71 -15.67 -0.50 -53.38
N ASN A 72 -16.09 0.35 -52.46
CA ASN A 72 -17.48 0.73 -52.23
C ASN A 72 -17.84 1.98 -53.05
N LYS A 73 -18.40 1.77 -54.21
CA LYS A 73 -18.87 2.87 -55.11
C LYS A 73 -20.19 3.49 -54.71
N ARG A 74 -20.86 3.00 -53.63
CA ARG A 74 -22.10 3.56 -53.13
C ARG A 74 -21.89 4.66 -52.07
N ALA A 75 -20.68 4.78 -51.55
CA ALA A 75 -20.36 5.83 -50.59
C ALA A 75 -20.28 7.18 -51.30
N THR A 76 -20.96 8.19 -50.75
CA THR A 76 -20.94 9.54 -51.29
C THR A 76 -19.59 10.20 -50.89
N TYR A 77 -18.83 10.66 -51.90
CA TYR A 77 -17.61 11.42 -51.68
C TYR A 77 -17.97 12.90 -51.55
N SER A 78 -17.69 13.52 -50.41
CA SER A 78 -17.94 14.93 -50.11
C SER A 78 -16.70 15.62 -49.57
N PRO A 79 -15.74 16.02 -50.43
CA PRO A 79 -14.48 16.58 -50.01
C PRO A 79 -14.57 17.93 -49.28
N GLU A 80 -15.65 18.67 -49.53
CA GLU A 80 -15.91 19.98 -48.93
C GLU A 80 -16.56 19.89 -47.54
N TRP A 81 -16.91 18.67 -47.08
CA TRP A 81 -17.51 18.48 -45.76
C TRP A 81 -16.43 18.54 -44.69
N HIS A 82 -16.32 19.66 -43.98
CA HIS A 82 -15.32 19.89 -42.96
C HIS A 82 -15.89 20.40 -41.62
N HIS A 83 -17.20 20.72 -41.57
CA HIS A 83 -17.83 21.28 -40.37
C HIS A 83 -19.28 20.87 -40.23
N SER A 84 -19.72 20.57 -39.01
CA SER A 84 -21.13 20.33 -38.66
C SER A 84 -21.35 20.68 -37.19
N THR A 85 -21.98 21.82 -36.92
CA THR A 85 -22.27 22.32 -35.56
C THR A 85 -23.03 21.31 -34.71
N GLN A 86 -23.99 20.60 -35.29
CA GLN A 86 -24.79 19.60 -34.57
C GLN A 86 -23.95 18.41 -34.16
N LEU A 87 -23.07 17.90 -35.04
CA LEU A 87 -22.19 16.79 -34.73
C LEU A 87 -21.12 17.20 -33.71
N GLU A 88 -20.55 18.38 -33.86
CA GLU A 88 -19.56 18.91 -32.92
C GLU A 88 -20.15 19.08 -31.53
N LEU A 89 -21.38 19.58 -31.40
CA LEU A 89 -22.07 19.70 -30.13
C LEU A 89 -22.18 18.32 -29.42
N VAL A 90 -22.49 17.26 -30.14
CA VAL A 90 -22.60 15.90 -29.57
C VAL A 90 -21.24 15.35 -29.20
N ILE A 91 -20.24 15.44 -30.07
CA ILE A 91 -18.91 14.86 -29.82
C ILE A 91 -18.12 15.60 -28.74
N TRP A 92 -18.47 16.84 -28.40
CA TRP A 92 -17.88 17.58 -27.28
C TRP A 92 -18.70 17.42 -26.00
N SER A 93 -20.04 17.47 -26.07
CA SER A 93 -20.88 17.42 -24.86
C SER A 93 -20.91 16.03 -24.22
N ALA A 94 -20.92 14.94 -25.00
CA ALA A 94 -20.97 13.61 -24.42
C ALA A 94 -19.74 13.26 -23.57
N PRO A 95 -18.48 13.44 -24.03
CA PRO A 95 -17.31 13.27 -23.19
C PRO A 95 -17.28 14.23 -22.00
N LEU A 96 -17.71 15.49 -22.17
CA LEU A 96 -17.75 16.46 -21.07
C LEU A 96 -18.67 15.99 -19.94
N LEU A 97 -19.87 15.51 -20.27
CA LEU A 97 -20.81 14.99 -19.27
C LEU A 97 -20.23 13.76 -18.54
N ILE A 98 -19.52 12.88 -19.23
CA ILE A 98 -18.89 11.72 -18.61
C ILE A 98 -17.73 12.14 -17.70
N ILE A 99 -16.92 13.14 -18.09
CA ILE A 99 -15.86 13.68 -17.24
C ILE A 99 -16.44 14.29 -15.95
N ILE A 100 -17.56 15.02 -16.05
CA ILE A 100 -18.26 15.57 -14.89
C ILE A 100 -18.75 14.44 -13.98
N ALA A 101 -19.36 13.39 -14.55
CA ALA A 101 -19.82 12.23 -13.78
C ALA A 101 -18.66 11.50 -13.11
N LEU A 102 -17.57 11.23 -13.83
CA LEU A 102 -16.33 10.62 -13.26
C LEU A 102 -15.73 11.49 -12.16
N GLY A 103 -15.68 12.80 -12.36
CA GLY A 103 -15.20 13.75 -11.36
C GLY A 103 -16.03 13.69 -10.07
N ALA A 104 -17.34 13.63 -10.18
CA ALA A 104 -18.23 13.48 -9.02
C ALA A 104 -18.02 12.14 -8.31
N VAL A 105 -17.95 11.03 -9.04
CA VAL A 105 -17.66 9.70 -8.50
C VAL A 105 -16.31 9.70 -7.77
N THR A 106 -15.26 10.23 -8.40
CA THR A 106 -13.92 10.32 -7.82
C THR A 106 -13.92 11.15 -6.54
N TRP A 107 -14.56 12.32 -6.57
CA TRP A 107 -14.64 13.20 -5.38
C TRP A 107 -15.30 12.49 -4.20
N ILE A 108 -16.47 11.90 -4.41
CA ILE A 108 -17.21 11.19 -3.37
C ILE A 108 -16.40 10.01 -2.85
N SER A 109 -15.85 9.18 -3.73
CA SER A 109 -15.13 7.97 -3.34
C SER A 109 -13.83 8.26 -2.59
N THR A 110 -13.10 9.31 -2.97
CA THR A 110 -11.88 9.71 -2.27
C THR A 110 -12.15 10.06 -0.80
N HIS A 111 -13.29 10.72 -0.52
CA HIS A 111 -13.66 11.09 0.85
C HIS A 111 -14.31 9.95 1.63
N THR A 112 -15.04 9.05 0.95
CA THR A 112 -15.70 7.92 1.63
C THR A 112 -14.78 6.74 1.89
N LEU A 113 -13.76 6.53 1.04
CA LEU A 113 -12.81 5.42 1.13
C LEU A 113 -11.43 5.86 1.63
N ASP A 114 -11.32 7.00 2.31
CA ASP A 114 -10.09 7.44 2.95
C ASP A 114 -9.62 6.39 3.96
N PRO A 115 -8.39 5.85 3.84
CA PRO A 115 -7.88 4.80 4.74
C PRO A 115 -7.77 5.26 6.21
N PHE A 116 -7.64 6.57 6.47
CA PHE A 116 -7.59 7.13 7.82
C PHE A 116 -8.99 7.29 8.45
N ARG A 117 -10.05 7.23 7.66
CA ARG A 117 -11.41 7.33 8.14
C ARG A 117 -11.82 6.05 8.88
N LYS A 118 -12.32 6.19 10.10
CA LYS A 118 -12.92 5.08 10.84
C LYS A 118 -14.13 4.53 10.09
N LEU A 119 -14.29 3.20 10.14
CA LEU A 119 -15.43 2.56 9.51
C LEU A 119 -16.72 2.92 10.24
N ASP A 120 -17.75 3.28 9.48
CA ASP A 120 -19.11 3.51 9.94
C ASP A 120 -20.04 2.31 9.63
N ARG A 121 -19.59 1.39 8.78
CA ARG A 121 -20.35 0.21 8.35
C ARG A 121 -19.47 -1.04 8.29
N LEU A 122 -20.09 -2.20 8.49
CA LEU A 122 -19.47 -3.51 8.29
C LEU A 122 -19.63 -4.01 6.84
N ASP A 123 -20.78 -3.72 6.24
CA ASP A 123 -21.11 -3.98 4.84
C ASP A 123 -22.23 -3.04 4.36
N ALA A 124 -22.74 -3.25 3.15
CA ALA A 124 -23.78 -2.42 2.54
C ALA A 124 -25.10 -2.36 3.36
N ALA A 125 -25.37 -3.35 4.21
CA ALA A 125 -26.60 -3.47 4.97
C ALA A 125 -26.43 -3.24 6.48
N ARG A 126 -25.19 -3.34 7.01
CA ARG A 126 -24.94 -3.32 8.44
C ARG A 126 -23.98 -2.19 8.82
N SER A 127 -24.40 -1.33 9.75
CA SER A 127 -23.51 -0.35 10.39
C SER A 127 -22.63 -1.02 11.45
N VAL A 128 -21.52 -0.37 11.82
CA VAL A 128 -20.69 -0.80 12.97
C VAL A 128 -21.47 -0.49 14.24
N PRO A 129 -21.76 -1.50 15.12
CA PRO A 129 -22.37 -1.24 16.40
C PRO A 129 -21.48 -0.36 17.29
N ALA A 130 -22.08 0.54 18.06
CA ALA A 130 -21.36 1.54 18.85
C ALA A 130 -20.49 0.95 19.97
N ASP A 131 -20.80 -0.26 20.41
CA ASP A 131 -20.11 -1.01 21.47
C ASP A 131 -18.96 -1.90 20.96
N VAL A 132 -18.84 -2.08 19.64
CA VAL A 132 -17.76 -2.91 19.06
C VAL A 132 -16.44 -2.16 19.10
N LYS A 133 -15.49 -2.69 19.87
CA LYS A 133 -14.11 -2.22 19.89
C LYS A 133 -13.36 -2.74 18.66
N PRO A 134 -12.75 -1.87 17.86
CA PRO A 134 -11.90 -2.33 16.73
C PRO A 134 -10.73 -3.20 17.21
N LEU A 135 -10.42 -4.24 16.46
CA LEU A 135 -9.19 -5.00 16.63
C LEU A 135 -8.01 -4.13 16.22
N LYS A 136 -7.11 -3.81 17.15
CA LYS A 136 -5.88 -3.08 16.85
C LYS A 136 -4.77 -4.04 16.45
N VAL A 137 -4.14 -3.75 15.31
CA VAL A 137 -2.98 -4.48 14.82
C VAL A 137 -1.88 -3.49 14.44
N GLN A 138 -0.75 -3.58 15.12
CA GLN A 138 0.43 -2.81 14.81
C GLN A 138 1.29 -3.59 13.82
N VAL A 139 1.63 -2.94 12.70
CA VAL A 139 2.33 -3.57 11.59
C VAL A 139 3.67 -2.90 11.39
N VAL A 140 4.74 -3.68 11.37
CA VAL A 140 6.08 -3.19 11.04
C VAL A 140 6.58 -3.91 9.80
N ALA A 141 6.82 -3.15 8.72
CA ALA A 141 7.49 -3.65 7.54
C ALA A 141 8.99 -3.75 7.83
N LEU A 142 9.52 -4.96 7.89
CA LEU A 142 10.93 -5.26 8.00
C LEU A 142 11.50 -5.58 6.62
N ASP A 143 12.82 -5.78 6.51
CA ASP A 143 13.44 -6.16 5.25
C ASP A 143 12.98 -7.55 4.82
N TRP A 144 12.02 -7.49 3.92
CA TRP A 144 11.27 -8.51 3.16
C TRP A 144 10.44 -9.47 4.02
N LYS A 145 9.94 -9.00 5.19
CA LYS A 145 8.98 -9.71 6.04
C LYS A 145 8.06 -8.75 6.77
N TRP A 146 6.94 -9.25 7.24
CA TRP A 146 5.92 -8.48 7.95
C TRP A 146 5.84 -8.93 9.40
N LEU A 147 5.97 -7.99 10.32
CA LEU A 147 5.73 -8.19 11.75
C LEU A 147 4.35 -7.62 12.09
N PHE A 148 3.52 -8.44 12.74
CA PHE A 148 2.21 -8.06 13.26
C PHE A 148 2.21 -8.17 14.77
N ILE A 149 1.88 -7.09 15.47
CA ILE A 149 1.77 -7.03 16.92
C ILE A 149 0.31 -6.76 17.28
N TYR A 150 -0.22 -7.51 18.21
CA TYR A 150 -1.57 -7.37 18.73
C TYR A 150 -1.51 -6.81 20.15
N PRO A 151 -1.57 -5.48 20.35
CA PRO A 151 -1.32 -4.86 21.65
C PRO A 151 -2.33 -5.29 22.71
N ASP A 152 -3.60 -5.45 22.34
CA ASP A 152 -4.66 -5.87 23.27
C ASP A 152 -4.49 -7.33 23.76
N TYR A 153 -3.73 -8.15 23.04
CA TYR A 153 -3.48 -9.56 23.37
C TYR A 153 -2.05 -9.83 23.86
N GLY A 154 -1.14 -8.89 23.65
CA GLY A 154 0.28 -9.02 24.04
C GLY A 154 1.06 -10.05 23.23
N ILE A 155 0.63 -10.38 22.02
CA ILE A 155 1.23 -11.38 21.12
C ILE A 155 1.75 -10.74 19.84
N ALA A 156 2.62 -11.45 19.13
CA ALA A 156 3.07 -11.04 17.78
C ALA A 156 3.29 -12.23 16.85
N THR A 157 3.25 -11.94 15.55
CA THR A 157 3.50 -12.93 14.50
C THR A 157 4.32 -12.36 13.36
N ILE A 158 5.08 -13.21 12.67
CA ILE A 158 5.81 -12.89 11.44
C ILE A 158 5.10 -13.58 10.27
N ASN A 159 4.80 -12.81 9.22
CA ASN A 159 4.21 -13.29 7.97
C ASN A 159 2.87 -14.07 8.12
N GLU A 160 2.24 -13.95 9.27
CA GLU A 160 0.91 -14.50 9.56
C GLU A 160 0.06 -13.42 10.23
N LEU A 161 -1.06 -13.04 9.61
CA LEU A 161 -2.05 -12.11 10.12
C LEU A 161 -3.37 -12.86 10.33
N ALA A 162 -4.06 -12.63 11.43
CA ALA A 162 -5.39 -13.17 11.66
C ALA A 162 -6.33 -12.08 12.19
N ALA A 163 -7.60 -12.16 11.80
CA ALA A 163 -8.63 -11.28 12.32
C ALA A 163 -10.00 -11.97 12.32
N PRO A 164 -10.88 -11.64 13.26
CA PRO A 164 -12.26 -12.11 13.24
C PRO A 164 -13.04 -11.41 12.14
N VAL A 165 -13.97 -12.15 11.50
CA VAL A 165 -14.89 -11.59 10.51
C VAL A 165 -15.88 -10.64 11.17
N ASP A 166 -16.35 -9.65 10.42
CA ASP A 166 -17.33 -8.63 10.83
C ASP A 166 -16.91 -7.80 12.06
N VAL A 167 -15.60 -7.73 12.33
CA VAL A 167 -15.03 -6.84 13.34
C VAL A 167 -14.15 -5.81 12.63
N PRO A 168 -14.33 -4.50 12.89
CA PRO A 168 -13.45 -3.48 12.35
C PRO A 168 -12.00 -3.70 12.80
N ILE A 169 -11.06 -3.56 11.87
CA ILE A 169 -9.63 -3.67 12.13
C ILE A 169 -9.01 -2.28 11.96
N GLU A 170 -8.24 -1.84 12.95
CA GLU A 170 -7.42 -0.65 12.89
C GLU A 170 -5.96 -1.07 12.79
N PHE A 171 -5.38 -0.93 11.61
CA PHE A 171 -3.96 -1.12 11.39
C PHE A 171 -3.20 0.17 11.66
N GLN A 172 -2.15 0.09 12.49
CA GLN A 172 -1.15 1.12 12.71
C GLN A 172 0.15 0.64 12.08
N LEU A 173 0.63 1.32 11.04
CA LEU A 173 1.68 0.78 10.19
C LEU A 173 2.91 1.70 10.18
N THR A 174 4.08 1.07 10.27
CA THR A 174 5.39 1.72 10.10
C THR A 174 6.35 0.78 9.38
N ALA A 175 7.55 1.26 9.10
CA ALA A 175 8.62 0.45 8.54
C ALA A 175 9.92 0.66 9.33
N SER A 176 10.82 -0.34 9.32
CA SER A 176 12.11 -0.24 10.01
C SER A 176 13.15 0.53 9.20
N THR A 177 13.19 0.37 7.87
CA THR A 177 14.31 0.80 7.05
C THR A 177 13.92 1.50 5.76
N VAL A 178 13.09 0.87 4.92
CA VAL A 178 12.66 1.39 3.63
C VAL A 178 11.15 1.40 3.52
N MET A 179 10.66 2.29 2.68
CA MET A 179 9.23 2.36 2.39
C MET A 179 8.76 1.06 1.75
N ASN A 180 7.63 0.56 2.24
CA ASN A 180 6.91 -0.58 1.71
C ASN A 180 5.44 -0.22 1.53
N THR A 181 4.67 -1.09 0.90
CA THR A 181 3.23 -0.90 0.76
C THR A 181 2.51 -2.13 1.28
N PHE A 182 1.75 -1.95 2.33
CA PHE A 182 0.87 -3.00 2.87
C PHE A 182 -0.35 -3.17 1.96
N TYR A 183 -0.58 -4.38 1.49
CA TYR A 183 -1.69 -4.67 0.58
C TYR A 183 -2.26 -6.07 0.79
N VAL A 184 -3.56 -6.12 1.06
CA VAL A 184 -4.37 -7.35 1.03
C VAL A 184 -5.51 -7.10 0.04
N PRO A 185 -5.40 -7.60 -1.20
CA PRO A 185 -6.31 -7.27 -2.31
C PRO A 185 -7.79 -7.49 -2.02
N THR A 186 -8.11 -8.51 -1.23
CA THR A 186 -9.49 -8.86 -0.86
C THR A 186 -10.06 -8.05 0.29
N LEU A 187 -9.23 -7.33 1.04
CA LEU A 187 -9.59 -6.64 2.28
C LEU A 187 -9.84 -5.14 2.06
N ALA A 188 -8.85 -4.46 1.53
CA ALA A 188 -8.86 -3.00 1.35
C ALA A 188 -7.83 -2.57 0.30
N GLY A 189 -7.78 -1.26 0.00
CA GLY A 189 -6.71 -0.66 -0.80
C GLY A 189 -5.35 -0.76 -0.13
N MET A 190 -4.32 -0.42 -0.88
CA MET A 190 -2.93 -0.40 -0.39
C MET A 190 -2.63 0.89 0.37
N ILE A 191 -1.71 0.79 1.35
CA ILE A 191 -1.20 1.94 2.09
C ILE A 191 0.31 1.84 2.29
N TYR A 192 0.99 2.98 2.23
CA TYR A 192 2.42 3.06 2.47
C TYR A 192 2.76 2.90 3.96
N THR A 193 3.84 2.17 4.21
CA THR A 193 4.51 2.07 5.50
C THR A 193 5.88 2.72 5.37
N MET A 194 6.16 3.72 6.21
CA MET A 194 7.38 4.52 6.11
C MET A 194 8.13 4.54 7.45
N PRO A 195 9.48 4.54 7.42
CA PRO A 195 10.27 4.68 8.64
C PRO A 195 9.96 5.97 9.38
N ALA A 196 9.89 5.92 10.70
CA ALA A 196 9.63 7.05 11.59
C ALA A 196 8.27 7.75 11.38
N MET A 197 7.35 7.14 10.63
CA MET A 197 6.00 7.64 10.38
C MET A 197 4.98 6.54 10.67
N GLU A 198 3.85 6.92 11.30
CA GLU A 198 2.71 6.03 11.46
C GLU A 198 1.65 6.36 10.42
N THR A 199 1.25 5.36 9.65
CA THR A 199 0.07 5.41 8.80
C THR A 199 -1.02 4.51 9.36
N ARG A 200 -2.28 4.79 9.00
CA ARG A 200 -3.43 4.05 9.52
C ARG A 200 -4.29 3.54 8.37
N LEU A 201 -4.77 2.32 8.53
CA LEU A 201 -5.72 1.71 7.61
C LEU A 201 -6.85 1.09 8.43
N HIS A 202 -8.08 1.47 8.10
CA HIS A 202 -9.27 0.87 8.66
C HIS A 202 -9.88 -0.09 7.64
N ALA A 203 -10.15 -1.32 8.05
CA ALA A 203 -10.71 -2.34 7.18
C ALA A 203 -11.61 -3.30 7.96
N VAL A 204 -12.43 -4.07 7.24
CA VAL A 204 -13.22 -5.17 7.79
C VAL A 204 -13.23 -6.32 6.80
N ILE A 205 -13.03 -7.53 7.31
CA ILE A 205 -13.18 -8.76 6.52
C ILE A 205 -14.54 -9.38 6.84
N ASN A 206 -15.32 -9.72 5.82
CA ASN A 206 -16.68 -10.23 5.99
C ASN A 206 -16.84 -11.71 5.69
N LYS A 207 -15.80 -12.37 5.17
CA LYS A 207 -15.85 -13.80 4.84
C LYS A 207 -14.69 -14.53 5.52
N VAL A 208 -14.98 -15.69 6.08
CA VAL A 208 -13.95 -16.62 6.54
C VAL A 208 -13.15 -17.12 5.35
N GLY A 209 -11.83 -17.15 5.49
CA GLY A 209 -10.95 -17.61 4.42
C GLY A 209 -9.48 -17.36 4.73
N ASP A 210 -8.64 -17.88 3.85
CA ASP A 210 -7.19 -17.72 3.90
C ASP A 210 -6.75 -16.90 2.67
N TYR A 211 -6.29 -15.71 2.92
CA TYR A 211 -5.99 -14.69 1.91
C TYR A 211 -4.49 -14.43 1.84
N GLU A 212 -4.05 -13.90 0.73
CA GLU A 212 -2.66 -13.47 0.56
C GLU A 212 -2.54 -11.96 0.75
N GLY A 213 -1.58 -11.54 1.57
CA GLY A 213 -1.10 -10.18 1.64
C GLY A 213 0.32 -10.07 1.11
N LEU A 214 0.68 -8.90 0.60
CA LEU A 214 1.98 -8.66 -0.04
C LEU A 214 2.43 -7.22 0.11
N SER A 215 3.73 -6.97 -0.14
CA SER A 215 4.21 -5.62 -0.41
C SER A 215 3.97 -5.28 -1.88
N ALA A 216 3.36 -4.12 -2.14
CA ALA A 216 3.07 -3.65 -3.50
C ALA A 216 4.04 -2.55 -3.97
N HIS A 217 5.09 -2.25 -3.21
CA HIS A 217 6.14 -1.30 -3.56
C HIS A 217 7.49 -1.99 -3.56
N TYR A 218 8.26 -1.82 -4.64
CA TYR A 218 9.58 -2.43 -4.77
C TYR A 218 10.54 -1.93 -3.69
N SER A 219 11.09 -2.86 -2.91
CA SER A 219 11.95 -2.58 -1.74
C SER A 219 13.28 -3.35 -1.75
N GLY A 220 13.72 -3.82 -2.92
CA GLY A 220 15.01 -4.50 -3.06
C GLY A 220 14.91 -5.97 -3.43
N ALA A 221 15.99 -6.72 -3.23
CA ALA A 221 16.17 -8.08 -3.77
C ALA A 221 15.14 -9.11 -3.28
N GLY A 222 14.65 -8.98 -2.05
CA GLY A 222 13.67 -9.91 -1.47
C GLY A 222 12.21 -9.48 -1.64
N PHE A 223 11.95 -8.40 -2.38
CA PHE A 223 10.61 -7.85 -2.58
C PHE A 223 9.59 -8.88 -3.08
N SER A 224 9.95 -9.71 -4.04
CA SER A 224 9.04 -10.72 -4.64
C SER A 224 8.54 -11.76 -3.65
N ASP A 225 9.31 -12.00 -2.58
CA ASP A 225 9.00 -12.99 -1.54
C ASP A 225 8.40 -12.34 -0.28
N MET A 226 8.22 -11.00 -0.26
CA MET A 226 7.64 -10.25 0.86
C MET A 226 6.12 -10.41 0.89
N ARG A 227 5.68 -11.59 1.27
CA ARG A 227 4.27 -12.02 1.31
C ARG A 227 3.93 -12.55 2.69
N PHE A 228 2.64 -12.53 3.03
CA PHE A 228 2.12 -13.08 4.27
C PHE A 228 0.75 -13.70 4.05
N ARG A 229 0.31 -14.54 5.00
CA ARG A 229 -1.03 -15.12 5.00
C ARG A 229 -1.93 -14.33 5.91
N PHE A 230 -3.11 -13.97 5.43
CA PHE A 230 -4.15 -13.32 6.21
C PHE A 230 -5.33 -14.26 6.38
N LYS A 231 -5.60 -14.64 7.62
CA LYS A 231 -6.67 -15.57 8.01
C LYS A 231 -7.87 -14.78 8.54
N GLY A 232 -8.96 -14.72 7.76
CA GLY A 232 -10.26 -14.30 8.24
C GLY A 232 -10.93 -15.48 8.94
N MET A 233 -11.28 -15.33 10.22
CA MET A 233 -11.81 -16.40 11.07
C MET A 233 -13.13 -15.99 11.71
N ASP A 234 -13.95 -16.95 12.13
CA ASP A 234 -15.01 -16.63 13.09
C ASP A 234 -14.42 -16.27 14.47
N GLY A 235 -15.22 -15.64 15.33
CA GLY A 235 -14.75 -15.14 16.63
C GLY A 235 -14.15 -16.24 17.50
N ALA A 236 -14.77 -17.41 17.56
CA ALA A 236 -14.31 -18.53 18.38
C ALA A 236 -12.97 -19.10 17.87
N ALA A 237 -12.83 -19.24 16.56
CA ALA A 237 -11.57 -19.69 15.95
C ALA A 237 -10.45 -18.65 16.15
N PHE A 238 -10.78 -17.36 16.11
CA PHE A 238 -9.82 -16.30 16.40
C PHE A 238 -9.35 -16.35 17.86
N ASP A 239 -10.25 -16.52 18.82
CA ASP A 239 -9.90 -16.66 20.24
C ASP A 239 -9.01 -17.88 20.48
N GLN A 240 -9.31 -18.99 19.82
CA GLN A 240 -8.46 -20.19 19.86
C GLN A 240 -7.07 -19.92 19.27
N TRP A 241 -7.00 -19.27 18.12
CA TRP A 241 -5.73 -18.89 17.49
C TRP A 241 -4.90 -17.98 18.41
N VAL A 242 -5.52 -16.99 19.06
CA VAL A 242 -4.85 -16.12 20.05
C VAL A 242 -4.29 -16.95 21.20
N ALA A 243 -5.07 -17.92 21.73
CA ALA A 243 -4.63 -18.79 22.80
C ALA A 243 -3.43 -19.67 22.36
N GLU A 244 -3.46 -20.22 21.14
CA GLU A 244 -2.34 -20.98 20.56
C GLU A 244 -1.08 -20.14 20.43
N VAL A 245 -1.20 -18.91 19.90
CA VAL A 245 -0.04 -18.00 19.78
C VAL A 245 0.51 -17.64 21.15
N ARG A 246 -0.37 -17.34 22.13
CA ARG A 246 0.03 -17.00 23.51
C ARG A 246 0.72 -18.16 24.24
N ALA A 247 0.38 -19.40 23.90
CA ALA A 247 1.03 -20.58 24.45
C ALA A 247 2.45 -20.79 23.92
N THR A 248 2.87 -20.08 22.87
CA THR A 248 4.22 -20.16 22.33
C THR A 248 5.22 -19.58 23.36
N PRO A 249 6.29 -20.29 23.72
CA PRO A 249 7.24 -19.82 24.73
C PRO A 249 8.13 -18.67 24.27
N ALA A 250 8.19 -18.39 22.97
CA ALA A 250 9.01 -17.33 22.40
C ALA A 250 8.47 -15.95 22.79
N GLU A 251 9.40 -15.06 23.15
CA GLU A 251 9.13 -13.67 23.48
C GLU A 251 9.79 -12.75 22.43
N LEU A 252 9.02 -11.78 21.94
CA LEU A 252 9.53 -10.73 21.08
C LEU A 252 10.14 -9.62 21.95
N SER A 253 11.41 -9.81 22.32
CA SER A 253 12.24 -8.81 23.01
C SER A 253 12.84 -7.82 22.02
N ARG A 254 13.48 -6.74 22.53
CA ARG A 254 14.23 -5.80 21.69
C ARG A 254 15.37 -6.49 20.93
N ASP A 255 16.11 -7.39 21.58
CA ASP A 255 17.22 -8.13 20.96
C ASP A 255 16.74 -9.07 19.86
N GLU A 256 15.58 -9.72 20.07
CA GLU A 256 14.97 -10.57 19.05
C GLU A 256 14.45 -9.74 17.86
N TYR A 257 13.86 -8.57 18.12
CA TYR A 257 13.49 -7.64 17.08
C TYR A 257 14.69 -7.19 16.22
N LEU A 258 15.82 -6.86 16.84
CA LEU A 258 17.05 -6.46 16.12
C LEU A 258 17.60 -7.60 15.25
N LYS A 259 17.40 -8.87 15.64
CA LYS A 259 17.73 -10.01 14.77
C LYS A 259 16.75 -10.09 13.58
N LEU A 260 15.44 -9.89 13.85
CA LEU A 260 14.42 -9.89 12.80
C LEU A 260 14.57 -8.71 11.82
N GLU A 261 15.07 -7.58 12.29
CA GLU A 261 15.30 -6.40 11.45
C GLU A 261 16.34 -6.64 10.35
N ARG A 262 17.26 -7.60 10.57
CA ARG A 262 18.25 -7.99 9.56
C ARG A 262 17.56 -8.51 8.30
N PRO A 263 18.07 -8.15 7.11
CA PRO A 263 17.53 -8.63 5.85
C PRO A 263 17.46 -10.15 5.78
N SER A 264 16.30 -10.70 5.42
CA SER A 264 16.12 -12.12 5.14
C SER A 264 15.02 -12.33 4.10
N VAL A 265 15.17 -13.38 3.30
CA VAL A 265 14.25 -13.72 2.19
C VAL A 265 13.51 -15.00 2.52
N LYS A 266 12.24 -15.09 2.13
CA LYS A 266 11.39 -16.28 2.36
C LYS A 266 11.28 -16.68 3.82
N GLU A 267 11.18 -15.70 4.69
CA GLU A 267 11.08 -15.96 6.13
C GLU A 267 9.79 -16.71 6.44
N ALA A 268 9.93 -17.83 7.15
CA ALA A 268 8.80 -18.64 7.58
C ALA A 268 7.94 -17.89 8.61
N ALA A 269 6.66 -18.22 8.66
CA ALA A 269 5.79 -17.70 9.71
C ALA A 269 6.28 -18.10 11.09
N ARG A 270 6.34 -17.14 12.00
CA ARG A 270 6.74 -17.34 13.42
C ARG A 270 5.70 -16.71 14.32
N ARG A 271 5.61 -17.22 15.55
CA ARG A 271 4.68 -16.77 16.58
C ARG A 271 5.43 -16.44 17.86
N TYR A 272 5.02 -15.38 18.53
CA TYR A 272 5.57 -14.92 19.81
C TYR A 272 4.43 -14.78 20.80
N GLY A 273 4.50 -15.55 21.89
CA GLY A 273 3.46 -15.55 22.93
C GLY A 273 3.48 -14.32 23.82
N ARG A 274 4.57 -13.56 23.80
CA ARG A 274 4.73 -12.28 24.51
C ARG A 274 5.50 -11.27 23.71
N VAL A 275 5.19 -9.99 23.93
CA VAL A 275 5.87 -8.85 23.33
C VAL A 275 6.30 -7.91 24.45
N VAL A 276 7.53 -7.42 24.41
CA VAL A 276 7.99 -6.42 25.37
C VAL A 276 7.23 -5.10 25.19
N GLU A 277 6.82 -4.50 26.29
CA GLU A 277 6.07 -3.25 26.29
C GLU A 277 6.85 -2.13 25.59
N GLY A 278 6.14 -1.30 24.80
CA GLY A 278 6.71 -0.17 24.09
C GLY A 278 7.56 -0.54 22.86
N LEU A 279 7.59 -1.82 22.44
CA LEU A 279 8.41 -2.25 21.30
C LEU A 279 7.99 -1.56 20.00
N TYR A 280 6.68 -1.45 19.74
CA TYR A 280 6.18 -0.78 18.55
C TYR A 280 6.54 0.71 18.54
N ASP A 281 6.39 1.40 19.67
CA ASP A 281 6.81 2.82 19.78
C ASP A 281 8.31 2.98 19.54
N ALA A 282 9.12 2.05 20.05
CA ALA A 282 10.57 2.05 19.80
C ALA A 282 10.89 1.78 18.31
N ALA A 283 10.16 0.88 17.64
CA ALA A 283 10.32 0.60 16.22
C ALA A 283 9.88 1.79 15.37
N LEU A 284 8.74 2.41 15.69
CA LEU A 284 8.25 3.63 15.06
C LEU A 284 9.26 4.77 15.16
N ASN A 285 9.89 4.94 16.33
CA ASN A 285 10.87 5.98 16.58
C ASN A 285 12.32 5.58 16.25
N LEU A 286 12.55 4.43 15.59
CA LEU A 286 13.85 3.92 15.14
C LEU A 286 14.88 3.78 16.28
N CYS A 287 14.43 3.53 17.51
CA CYS A 287 15.26 3.41 18.70
C CYS A 287 15.02 2.11 19.48
N VAL A 288 14.76 1.01 18.78
CA VAL A 288 14.75 -0.34 19.40
C VAL A 288 16.13 -0.65 19.95
N ASP A 289 17.20 -0.31 19.25
CA ASP A 289 18.54 -0.28 19.77
C ASP A 289 18.66 0.90 20.77
N LYS A 290 18.91 0.58 22.04
CA LYS A 290 19.00 1.55 23.14
C LYS A 290 20.16 2.53 23.02
N THR A 291 21.11 2.26 22.13
CA THR A 291 22.24 3.18 21.85
C THR A 291 21.83 4.31 20.91
N LYS A 292 20.66 4.20 20.25
CA LYS A 292 20.12 5.20 19.33
C LYS A 292 19.15 6.14 20.03
N MET A 293 19.26 7.44 19.74
CA MET A 293 18.23 8.41 20.13
C MET A 293 16.94 8.18 19.33
N CYS A 294 15.80 8.28 19.99
CA CYS A 294 14.52 8.16 19.32
C CYS A 294 14.27 9.35 18.38
N MET A 295 13.68 9.08 17.21
CA MET A 295 13.37 10.10 16.22
C MET A 295 12.52 11.24 16.81
N ARG A 296 11.55 10.94 17.67
CA ARG A 296 10.72 11.91 18.37
C ARG A 296 11.58 12.88 19.21
N ASP A 297 12.59 12.36 19.88
CA ASP A 297 13.49 13.17 20.73
C ASP A 297 14.40 14.04 19.86
N MET A 298 14.89 13.50 18.75
CA MET A 298 15.65 14.27 17.75
C MET A 298 14.81 15.42 17.17
N MET A 299 13.59 15.13 16.74
CA MET A 299 12.66 16.16 16.23
C MET A 299 12.33 17.22 17.29
N ALA A 300 12.16 16.83 18.55
CA ALA A 300 11.93 17.78 19.65
C ALA A 300 13.14 18.67 19.93
N ILE A 301 14.35 18.16 19.74
CA ILE A 301 15.59 18.94 19.85
C ILE A 301 15.70 19.89 18.66
N ASP A 302 15.45 19.43 17.44
CA ASP A 302 15.51 20.23 16.23
C ASP A 302 14.48 21.38 16.25
N ALA A 303 13.28 21.12 16.75
CA ALA A 303 12.23 22.15 16.94
C ALA A 303 12.64 23.27 17.91
N ARG A 304 13.61 23.01 18.80
CA ARG A 304 14.16 23.98 19.74
C ARG A 304 15.44 24.65 19.24
N GLY A 305 15.81 24.48 17.97
CA GLY A 305 16.99 25.07 17.36
C GLY A 305 18.16 24.08 17.20
N GLY A 306 17.94 22.80 17.48
CA GLY A 306 18.92 21.73 17.32
C GLY A 306 19.97 21.69 18.44
N MET A 307 20.88 20.71 18.35
CA MET A 307 22.03 20.54 19.26
C MET A 307 23.35 21.02 18.61
N GLY A 308 23.26 21.65 17.45
CA GLY A 308 24.46 22.04 16.70
C GLY A 308 25.34 20.82 16.37
N LEU A 309 26.65 20.97 16.53
CA LEU A 309 27.61 19.90 16.26
C LEU A 309 27.42 18.67 17.18
N ALA A 310 26.85 18.81 18.37
CA ALA A 310 26.60 17.69 19.26
C ALA A 310 25.59 16.66 18.68
N ASN A 311 24.71 17.08 17.77
CA ASN A 311 23.77 16.21 17.09
C ASN A 311 24.46 15.17 16.18
N VAL A 312 25.59 15.53 15.63
CA VAL A 312 26.38 14.67 14.73
C VAL A 312 26.96 13.46 15.47
N TYR A 313 27.25 13.60 16.77
CA TYR A 313 27.82 12.52 17.59
C TYR A 313 26.78 11.52 18.13
N ASN A 314 25.49 11.83 18.01
CA ASN A 314 24.40 10.95 18.45
C ASN A 314 23.94 9.98 17.36
N VAL A 315 24.53 10.02 16.16
CA VAL A 315 24.25 9.05 15.10
C VAL A 315 25.01 7.77 15.45
N ALA A 316 24.32 6.83 16.08
CA ALA A 316 24.88 5.50 16.31
C ALA A 316 25.21 4.83 14.98
N HIS A 317 26.34 4.15 14.90
CA HIS A 317 26.73 3.37 13.74
C HIS A 317 25.66 2.33 13.42
N LEU A 318 25.02 2.46 12.29
CA LEU A 318 24.12 1.45 11.76
C LEU A 318 24.97 0.34 11.14
N SER A 319 25.41 -0.63 11.96
CA SER A 319 26.16 -1.79 11.49
C SER A 319 25.48 -2.48 10.31
N HIS A 320 24.13 -2.47 10.30
CA HIS A 320 23.31 -3.04 9.23
C HIS A 320 23.38 -2.27 7.91
N ASP A 321 23.53 -0.96 7.95
CA ASP A 321 23.69 -0.16 6.72
C ASP A 321 25.03 -0.38 6.05
N ALA A 322 26.07 -0.69 6.82
CA ALA A 322 27.37 -1.07 6.29
C ALA A 322 27.33 -2.43 5.57
N GLU A 323 26.65 -3.40 6.14
CA GLU A 323 26.42 -4.72 5.53
C GLU A 323 25.55 -4.62 4.26
N ARG A 324 24.53 -3.75 4.26
CA ARG A 324 23.63 -3.53 3.12
C ARG A 324 24.30 -2.91 1.92
N ARG A 325 25.15 -1.91 2.15
CA ARG A 325 25.76 -1.13 1.04
C ARG A 325 26.87 -1.88 0.33
N ARG A 326 27.45 -2.94 0.90
CA ARG A 326 28.69 -3.53 0.42
C ARG A 326 28.60 -4.97 -0.07
N GLY A 327 27.44 -5.62 0.01
CA GLY A 327 27.42 -7.05 -0.26
C GLY A 327 28.32 -7.78 0.76
N HIS A 328 28.05 -9.01 1.03
CA HIS A 328 28.76 -9.83 1.98
C HIS A 328 30.29 -9.66 1.91
N ASP A 329 30.95 -9.62 3.06
CA ASP A 329 32.36 -9.89 3.28
C ASP A 329 33.37 -8.74 3.32
N LEU A 330 32.99 -7.51 3.56
CA LEU A 330 33.99 -6.47 3.85
C LEU A 330 33.93 -6.08 5.33
N PRO A 331 35.10 -5.93 5.99
CA PRO A 331 35.17 -5.45 7.37
C PRO A 331 34.49 -4.09 7.47
N PRO A 332 33.87 -3.75 8.62
CA PRO A 332 33.21 -2.46 8.80
C PRO A 332 34.29 -1.38 8.60
N ALA A 333 34.24 -0.70 7.45
CA ALA A 333 35.00 0.52 7.32
C ALA A 333 34.27 1.59 8.15
N ASP A 334 35.02 2.36 8.90
CA ASP A 334 34.53 3.57 9.53
C ASP A 334 33.61 4.30 8.58
N SER A 335 32.37 4.59 9.02
CA SER A 335 31.40 5.19 8.09
C SER A 335 31.98 6.51 7.59
N TYR A 336 31.76 6.83 6.32
CA TYR A 336 32.23 8.08 5.72
C TYR A 336 31.81 9.31 6.52
N VAL A 337 30.69 9.21 7.25
CA VAL A 337 30.15 10.24 8.13
C VAL A 337 31.02 10.40 9.40
N THR A 338 31.55 9.33 9.96
CA THR A 338 32.42 9.41 11.16
C THR A 338 33.75 10.05 10.85
N SER A 339 34.36 9.79 9.70
CA SER A 339 35.62 10.40 9.32
C SER A 339 35.50 11.88 8.94
N LEU A 340 34.33 12.29 8.43
CA LEU A 340 34.04 13.69 8.11
C LEU A 340 33.58 14.51 9.32
N CYS A 341 33.14 13.86 10.39
CA CYS A 341 32.52 14.50 11.56
C CYS A 341 33.37 14.37 12.85
N THR A 342 34.56 13.80 12.79
CA THR A 342 35.52 13.89 13.89
C THR A 342 36.07 15.30 13.98
N VAL A 343 35.42 16.13 14.81
CA VAL A 343 35.96 17.41 15.19
C VAL A 343 37.04 17.15 16.26
N PRO A 344 38.27 17.68 16.11
CA PRO A 344 39.29 17.55 17.14
C PRO A 344 38.76 18.06 18.48
N ALA A 345 39.14 17.42 19.57
CA ALA A 345 38.62 17.77 20.92
C ALA A 345 38.90 19.22 21.33
N ASP A 346 39.87 19.85 20.72
CA ASP A 346 40.24 21.25 20.90
C ASP A 346 39.36 22.26 20.14
N ALA A 347 38.59 21.81 19.17
CA ALA A 347 37.63 22.68 18.47
C ALA A 347 36.37 23.07 19.31
N TYR A 348 36.18 22.42 20.45
CA TYR A 348 35.09 22.73 21.38
C TYR A 348 35.29 24.02 22.20
N MET A 349 36.46 24.62 22.14
CA MET A 349 36.83 25.73 23.02
C MET A 349 36.58 27.12 22.42
N SER A 350 36.13 27.24 21.20
CA SER A 350 35.81 28.55 20.61
C SER A 350 34.32 28.68 20.41
N PRO A 351 33.62 29.63 21.04
CA PRO A 351 32.27 29.99 20.68
C PRO A 351 32.32 30.54 19.24
N VAL A 352 31.85 29.78 18.29
CA VAL A 352 31.63 30.29 16.93
C VAL A 352 30.41 31.20 17.01
N ASP A 353 30.65 32.50 16.78
CA ASP A 353 29.55 33.45 16.61
C ASP A 353 28.61 32.92 15.51
N PRO A 354 27.29 32.96 15.73
CA PRO A 354 26.36 32.50 14.71
C PRO A 354 26.55 33.36 13.46
N PRO A 355 26.59 32.71 12.25
CA PRO A 355 26.70 33.46 11.01
C PRO A 355 25.56 34.49 10.94
N SER A 356 25.89 35.75 10.78
CA SER A 356 24.93 36.84 10.58
C SER A 356 24.30 36.64 9.21
N TYR A 357 23.17 35.96 9.13
CA TYR A 357 22.32 35.96 7.95
C TYR A 357 21.78 37.35 7.74
N GLY A 358 22.35 38.08 6.77
CA GLY A 358 21.85 39.35 6.33
C GLY A 358 20.37 39.27 6.00
N ARG A 359 19.56 40.11 6.63
CA ARG A 359 18.14 40.27 6.32
C ARG A 359 18.01 40.63 4.84
N VAL A 360 17.48 39.73 4.05
CA VAL A 360 17.02 40.03 2.70
C VAL A 360 15.85 41.01 2.84
N ARG A 361 16.09 42.31 2.54
CA ARG A 361 15.02 43.28 2.35
C ARG A 361 14.26 42.89 1.10
N LEU A 362 13.03 42.45 1.22
CA LEU A 362 12.08 42.48 0.12
C LEU A 362 11.79 43.96 -0.19
N ALA A 363 12.12 44.41 -1.39
CA ALA A 363 11.75 45.72 -1.89
C ALA A 363 10.24 45.76 -2.18
N PRO A 364 9.61 46.96 -2.13
CA PRO A 364 8.17 47.16 -2.22
C PRO A 364 7.59 46.79 -3.59
#